data_c4f98eea5ac5feff8735d40c94738c38
#
_entry.id   c4f98eea5ac5feff8735d40c94738c38
#
_cell.length_a   1.000
_cell.length_b   1.000
_cell.length_c   1.000
_cell.angle_alpha   90.00
_cell.angle_beta   90.00
_cell.angle_gamma   90.00
#
_symmetry.space_group_name_H-M   'P 1'
#
loop_
_entity.id
_entity.type
_entity.pdbx_description
1 polymer ?
#
loop_
_entity_poly.entity_id
_entity_poly.type
_entity_poly.pdbx_seq_one_letter_code
_entity_poly.pdbx_strand_id
1 'polypeptide(L)'
;KLSTGMKQKVSIARTLVHDPQVMILDEPTIGLDVMTARVIVQFIRECRAQGKTVIFSTHVMSEVEKLCDTIGIIHNGKVLAEGTLAQLAERYGHQDLEDIFVRVVGDS
;
A
#
# COMPACT_ATOMS: atom_id res chain seq x y z
N LYS A 1 -10.24 -1.72 25.39
CA LYS A 1 -9.69 -0.89 24.35
C LYS A 1 -8.88 -1.72 23.35
N LEU A 2 -9.19 -1.65 22.09
CA LEU A 2 -8.52 -2.45 21.07
C LEU A 2 -7.14 -1.88 20.73
N SER A 3 -6.16 -2.77 20.53
CA SER A 3 -4.86 -2.39 19.98
C SER A 3 -5.01 -2.00 18.50
N THR A 4 -4.00 -1.34 17.92
CA THR A 4 -3.99 -0.99 16.50
C THR A 4 -4.16 -2.22 15.63
N GLY A 5 -3.46 -3.32 15.93
CA GLY A 5 -3.58 -4.57 15.18
C GLY A 5 -4.97 -5.16 15.23
N MET A 6 -5.61 -5.13 16.40
CA MET A 6 -6.98 -5.61 16.54
C MET A 6 -7.98 -4.76 15.77
N LYS A 7 -7.79 -3.43 15.78
CA LYS A 7 -8.63 -2.52 14.99
C LYS A 7 -8.54 -2.82 13.50
N GLN A 8 -7.34 -3.08 12.99
CA GLN A 8 -7.15 -3.45 11.58
C GLN A 8 -7.84 -4.75 11.24
N LYS A 9 -7.73 -5.78 12.07
CA LYS A 9 -8.41 -7.05 11.84
C LYS A 9 -9.93 -6.88 11.80
N VAL A 10 -10.49 -6.10 12.70
CA VAL A 10 -11.93 -5.83 12.73
C VAL A 10 -12.37 -5.09 11.47
N SER A 11 -11.60 -4.09 11.03
CA SER A 11 -11.90 -3.32 9.83
C SER A 11 -11.90 -4.21 8.58
N ILE A 12 -10.93 -5.11 8.44
CA ILE A 12 -10.84 -6.02 7.29
C ILE A 12 -11.95 -7.06 7.33
N ALA A 13 -12.31 -7.57 8.51
CA ALA A 13 -13.41 -8.51 8.64
C ALA A 13 -14.73 -7.88 8.19
N ARG A 14 -14.99 -6.61 8.52
CA ARG A 14 -16.15 -5.88 8.03
C ARG A 14 -16.16 -5.79 6.50
N THR A 15 -15.02 -5.50 5.93
CA THR A 15 -14.86 -5.40 4.48
C THR A 15 -15.22 -6.73 3.82
N LEU A 16 -14.78 -7.84 4.39
CA LEU A 16 -15.09 -9.18 3.88
C LEU A 16 -16.58 -9.48 3.91
N VAL A 17 -17.28 -9.08 4.98
CA VAL A 17 -18.72 -9.31 5.11
C VAL A 17 -19.49 -8.62 4.00
N HIS A 18 -19.11 -7.41 3.63
CA HIS A 18 -19.77 -6.64 2.58
C HIS A 18 -19.27 -6.95 1.17
N ASP A 19 -18.12 -7.61 1.03
CA ASP A 19 -17.51 -8.01 -0.22
C ASP A 19 -17.51 -6.90 -1.29
N PRO A 20 -16.99 -5.71 -1.01
CA PRO A 20 -17.02 -4.60 -1.95
C PRO A 20 -16.06 -4.82 -3.11
N GLN A 21 -16.37 -4.22 -4.27
CA GLN A 21 -15.48 -4.26 -5.43
C GLN A 21 -14.28 -3.31 -5.30
N VAL A 22 -14.43 -2.25 -4.52
CA VAL A 22 -13.36 -1.28 -4.25
C VAL A 22 -13.15 -1.21 -2.75
N MET A 23 -11.91 -1.39 -2.33
CA MET A 23 -11.53 -1.29 -0.92
C MET A 23 -10.47 -0.22 -0.75
N ILE A 24 -10.60 0.57 0.31
CA ILE A 24 -9.64 1.61 0.66
C ILE A 24 -9.11 1.31 2.06
N LEU A 25 -7.81 1.08 2.17
CA LEU A 25 -7.15 0.71 3.42
C LEU A 25 -6.07 1.73 3.75
N ASP A 26 -6.06 2.21 4.98
CA ASP A 26 -5.06 3.18 5.45
C ASP A 26 -4.03 2.46 6.30
N GLU A 27 -2.80 2.38 5.77
CA GLU A 27 -1.66 1.70 6.42
C GLU A 27 -2.08 0.37 7.08
N PRO A 28 -2.56 -0.60 6.27
CA PRO A 28 -3.24 -1.79 6.81
C PRO A 28 -2.37 -2.69 7.67
N THR A 29 -1.06 -2.60 7.60
CA THR A 29 -0.14 -3.44 8.39
C THR A 29 0.51 -2.72 9.55
N ILE A 30 0.20 -1.43 9.77
CA ILE A 30 0.82 -0.66 10.83
C ILE A 30 0.48 -1.23 12.21
N GLY A 31 1.49 -1.35 13.07
CA GLY A 31 1.31 -1.84 14.43
C GLY A 31 1.09 -3.34 14.54
N LEU A 32 1.19 -4.09 13.45
CA LEU A 32 1.01 -5.54 13.44
C LEU A 32 2.35 -6.26 13.59
N ASP A 33 2.32 -7.45 14.21
CA ASP A 33 3.48 -8.34 14.17
C ASP A 33 3.66 -8.92 12.75
N VAL A 34 4.80 -9.57 12.52
CA VAL A 34 5.16 -10.09 11.20
C VAL A 34 4.13 -11.08 10.67
N MET A 35 3.66 -11.99 11.52
CA MET A 35 2.73 -13.03 11.08
C MET A 35 1.36 -12.46 10.73
N THR A 36 0.86 -11.53 11.54
CA THR A 36 -0.41 -10.86 11.27
C THR A 36 -0.33 -9.99 10.03
N ALA A 37 0.77 -9.25 9.86
CA ALA A 37 0.99 -8.44 8.67
C ALA A 37 0.99 -9.30 7.39
N ARG A 38 1.56 -10.50 7.45
CA ARG A 38 1.52 -11.44 6.32
C ARG A 38 0.11 -11.86 5.94
N VAL A 39 -0.76 -12.07 6.93
CA VAL A 39 -2.16 -12.39 6.68
C VAL A 39 -2.85 -11.26 5.92
N ILE A 40 -2.60 -10.02 6.33
CA ILE A 40 -3.17 -8.84 5.67
C ILE A 40 -2.65 -8.71 4.22
N VAL A 41 -1.35 -8.89 4.02
CA VAL A 41 -0.74 -8.85 2.69
C VAL A 41 -1.36 -9.92 1.78
N GLN A 42 -1.53 -11.12 2.30
CA GLN A 42 -2.13 -12.22 1.54
C GLN A 42 -3.60 -11.92 1.20
N PHE A 43 -4.34 -11.33 2.12
CA PHE A 43 -5.71 -10.89 1.87
C PHE A 43 -5.77 -9.90 0.70
N ILE A 44 -4.87 -8.90 0.68
CA ILE A 44 -4.81 -7.91 -0.41
C ILE A 44 -4.52 -8.61 -1.75
N ARG A 45 -3.58 -9.55 -1.77
CA ARG A 45 -3.26 -10.30 -2.98
C ARG A 45 -4.44 -11.11 -3.49
N GLU A 46 -5.18 -11.74 -2.60
CA GLU A 46 -6.35 -12.53 -2.97
C GLU A 46 -7.45 -11.65 -3.54
N CYS A 47 -7.69 -10.49 -2.96
CA CYS A 47 -8.65 -9.52 -3.49
C CYS A 47 -8.29 -9.08 -4.90
N ARG A 48 -7.00 -8.79 -5.12
CA ARG A 48 -6.51 -8.41 -6.44
C ARG A 48 -6.70 -9.55 -7.45
N ALA A 49 -6.42 -10.79 -7.05
CA ALA A 49 -6.60 -11.96 -7.90
C ALA A 49 -8.07 -12.19 -8.28
N GLN A 50 -9.00 -11.76 -7.43
CA GLN A 50 -10.44 -11.84 -7.69
C GLN A 50 -10.95 -10.67 -8.55
N GLY A 51 -10.08 -9.80 -9.02
CA GLY A 51 -10.47 -8.65 -9.84
C GLY A 51 -10.96 -7.45 -9.06
N LYS A 52 -10.78 -7.42 -7.75
CA LYS A 52 -11.16 -6.28 -6.93
C LYS A 52 -10.09 -5.19 -6.99
N THR A 53 -10.53 -3.95 -6.86
CA THR A 53 -9.62 -2.80 -6.77
C THR A 53 -9.30 -2.53 -5.31
N VAL A 54 -8.01 -2.52 -4.98
CA VAL A 54 -7.57 -2.21 -3.61
C VAL A 54 -6.67 -0.97 -3.67
N ILE A 55 -7.05 0.05 -2.92
CA ILE A 55 -6.26 1.26 -2.75
C ILE A 55 -5.78 1.27 -1.30
N PHE A 56 -4.49 1.34 -1.09
CA PHE A 56 -3.97 1.41 0.27
C PHE A 56 -2.80 2.38 0.37
N SER A 57 -2.69 3.02 1.51
CA SER A 57 -1.55 3.87 1.84
C SER A 57 -0.57 3.08 2.70
N THR A 58 0.71 3.32 2.50
CA THR A 58 1.75 2.72 3.34
C THR A 58 3.04 3.53 3.21
N HIS A 59 3.87 3.48 4.25
CA HIS A 59 5.24 3.97 4.18
C HIS A 59 6.25 2.81 4.12
N VAL A 60 5.75 1.58 4.00
CA VAL A 60 6.60 0.38 3.90
C VAL A 60 6.84 0.08 2.42
N MET A 61 8.00 0.47 1.91
CA MET A 61 8.31 0.39 0.48
C MET A 61 8.28 -1.03 -0.07
N SER A 62 8.68 -2.02 0.72
CA SER A 62 8.63 -3.43 0.29
C SER A 62 7.19 -3.91 0.03
N GLU A 63 6.21 -3.40 0.77
CA GLU A 63 4.80 -3.71 0.50
C GLU A 63 4.34 -3.10 -0.81
N VAL A 64 4.73 -1.86 -1.08
CA VAL A 64 4.40 -1.17 -2.31
C VAL A 64 4.95 -1.95 -3.51
N GLU A 65 6.21 -2.34 -3.47
CA GLU A 65 6.85 -3.08 -4.56
C GLU A 65 6.18 -4.42 -4.84
N LYS A 66 5.72 -5.11 -3.79
CA LYS A 66 5.10 -6.43 -3.91
C LYS A 66 3.63 -6.39 -4.32
N LEU A 67 2.90 -5.36 -3.92
CA LEU A 67 1.44 -5.37 -3.99
C LEU A 67 0.86 -4.41 -5.02
N CYS A 68 1.57 -3.33 -5.35
CA CYS A 68 0.99 -2.27 -6.15
C CYS A 68 1.24 -2.44 -7.63
N ASP A 69 0.19 -2.23 -8.43
CA ASP A 69 0.31 -2.10 -9.89
C ASP A 69 0.68 -0.67 -10.25
N THR A 70 0.06 0.29 -9.59
CA THR A 70 0.31 1.73 -9.78
C THR A 70 0.63 2.36 -8.45
N ILE A 71 1.62 3.22 -8.44
CA ILE A 71 2.15 3.85 -7.24
C ILE A 71 1.94 5.36 -7.34
N GLY A 72 1.44 5.96 -6.27
CA GLY A 72 1.39 7.41 -6.13
C GLY A 72 2.28 7.83 -4.96
N ILE A 73 3.16 8.80 -5.18
CA ILE A 73 3.99 9.36 -4.12
C ILE A 73 3.38 10.68 -3.67
N ILE A 74 3.01 10.73 -2.39
CA ILE A 74 2.33 11.89 -1.80
C ILE A 74 3.23 12.50 -0.73
N HIS A 75 3.35 13.81 -0.76
CA HIS A 75 4.11 14.54 0.23
C HIS A 75 3.50 15.93 0.41
N ASN A 76 3.33 16.34 1.67
CA ASN A 76 2.73 17.65 2.01
C ASN A 76 1.37 17.88 1.32
N GLY A 77 0.54 16.83 1.26
CA GLY A 77 -0.80 16.92 0.68
C GLY A 77 -0.85 16.97 -0.83
N LYS A 78 0.27 16.73 -1.52
CA LYS A 78 0.34 16.78 -2.97
C LYS A 78 0.83 15.46 -3.54
N VAL A 79 0.27 15.06 -4.68
CA VAL A 79 0.78 13.93 -5.46
C VAL A 79 1.97 14.42 -6.28
N LEU A 80 3.17 13.95 -5.94
CA LEU A 80 4.41 14.39 -6.59
C LEU A 80 4.77 13.53 -7.79
N ALA A 81 4.38 12.26 -7.79
CA ALA A 81 4.67 11.33 -8.88
C ALA A 81 3.64 10.21 -8.88
N GLU A 82 3.36 9.66 -10.05
CA GLU A 82 2.43 8.57 -10.22
C GLU A 82 2.85 7.70 -11.40
N GLY A 83 2.70 6.39 -11.27
CA GLY A 83 3.03 5.44 -12.32
C GLY A 83 3.33 4.06 -11.79
N THR A 84 3.69 3.13 -12.67
CA THR A 84 4.19 1.83 -12.26
C THR A 84 5.61 1.97 -11.70
N LEU A 85 6.09 0.95 -11.00
CA LEU A 85 7.46 0.97 -10.51
C LEU A 85 8.46 1.13 -11.66
N ALA A 86 8.23 0.42 -12.77
CA ALA A 86 9.09 0.51 -13.95
C ALA A 86 9.13 1.94 -14.53
N GLN A 87 7.96 2.59 -14.62
CA GLN A 87 7.88 3.96 -15.11
C GLN A 87 8.61 4.95 -14.21
N LEU A 88 8.45 4.80 -12.92
CA LEU A 88 9.13 5.66 -11.94
C LEU A 88 10.63 5.43 -11.94
N ALA A 89 11.05 4.17 -12.03
CA ALA A 89 12.47 3.81 -12.11
C ALA A 89 13.14 4.45 -13.34
N GLU A 90 12.49 4.40 -14.47
CA GLU A 90 12.99 5.02 -15.72
C GLU A 90 13.06 6.54 -15.59
N ARG A 91 12.01 7.16 -15.06
CA ARG A 91 11.92 8.62 -14.94
C ARG A 91 12.96 9.21 -14.00
N TYR A 92 13.21 8.55 -12.86
CA TYR A 92 14.08 9.08 -11.82
C TYR A 92 15.47 8.45 -11.77
N GLY A 93 15.74 7.45 -12.61
CA GLY A 93 17.06 6.84 -12.70
C GLY A 93 17.46 5.93 -11.55
N HIS A 94 16.49 5.45 -10.76
CA HIS A 94 16.71 4.52 -9.66
C HIS A 94 15.79 3.32 -9.80
N GLN A 95 16.25 2.13 -9.37
CA GLN A 95 15.43 0.93 -9.40
C GLN A 95 14.77 0.63 -8.05
N ASP A 96 15.33 1.17 -6.98
CA ASP A 96 14.81 1.00 -5.63
C ASP A 96 13.77 2.09 -5.33
N LEU A 97 12.59 1.68 -4.91
CA LEU A 97 11.49 2.61 -4.62
C LEU A 97 11.86 3.60 -3.52
N GLU A 98 12.62 3.18 -2.52
CA GLU A 98 13.07 4.07 -1.45
C GLU A 98 13.91 5.21 -2.01
N ASP A 99 14.84 4.90 -2.92
CA ASP A 99 15.67 5.92 -3.58
C ASP A 99 14.83 6.84 -4.49
N ILE A 100 13.85 6.28 -5.19
CA ILE A 100 12.92 7.05 -6.00
C ILE A 100 12.16 8.03 -5.12
N PHE A 101 11.65 7.57 -3.99
CA PHE A 101 10.92 8.41 -3.04
C PHE A 101 11.77 9.58 -2.54
N VAL A 102 13.00 9.30 -2.12
CA VAL A 102 13.92 10.33 -1.65
C VAL A 102 14.19 11.36 -2.74
N ARG A 103 14.41 10.91 -3.98
CA ARG A 103 14.64 11.80 -5.11
C ARG A 103 13.43 12.68 -5.41
N VAL A 104 12.24 12.09 -5.46
CA VAL A 104 11.00 12.81 -5.76
C VAL A 104 10.72 13.87 -4.70
N VAL A 105 10.83 13.51 -3.42
CA VAL A 105 10.60 14.45 -2.31
C VAL A 105 11.68 15.52 -2.29
N GLY A 106 12.92 15.16 -2.55
CA GLY A 106 14.03 16.10 -2.58
C GLY A 106 13.95 17.12 -3.69
N ASP A 107 13.35 16.77 -4.82
CA ASP A 107 13.17 17.67 -5.97
C ASP A 107 11.92 18.56 -5.85
N SER A 108 11.10 18.33 -4.83
CA SER A 108 9.84 19.06 -4.68
C SER A 108 10.02 20.41 -3.97
#